data_1238a485f8305ab705150132920f6f82
#
_entry.id   1238a485f8305ab705150132920f6f82
#
_cell.length_a   1.000
_cell.length_b   1.000
_cell.length_c   1.000
_cell.angle_alpha   90.00
_cell.angle_beta   90.00
_cell.angle_gamma   90.00
#
_symmetry.space_group_name_H-M   'P 1'
#
loop_
_entity.id
_entity.type
_entity.pdbx_description
1 polymer ?
#
loop_
_entity_poly.entity_id
_entity_poly.type
_entity_poly.pdbx_seq_one_letter_code
_entity_poly.pdbx_strand_id
1 'polypeptide(L)'
;MNIKEILITIFAVVQVGCANRVNIYRAAATENVKEVKQYLAAGHDVNKNNVVNQTPLHYASASGDEEIIEILIGKGAVVNAVDKYGKTPLDLANMNGRTEAAKLLRKHGSKIGEEL
;
A
#
# COMPACT_ATOMS: atom_id res chain seq x y z
N MET A 1 1.39 24.52 28.77
CA MET A 1 1.58 24.31 27.33
C MET A 1 1.80 25.65 26.66
N ASN A 2 2.85 25.83 25.90
CA ASN A 2 3.08 27.12 25.28
C ASN A 2 2.33 27.23 23.94
N ILE A 3 2.20 28.46 23.45
CA ILE A 3 1.43 28.76 22.23
C ILE A 3 1.98 28.02 21.01
N LYS A 4 3.31 27.83 20.93
CA LYS A 4 3.94 27.10 19.83
C LYS A 4 3.44 25.66 19.72
N GLU A 5 3.32 24.97 20.85
CA GLU A 5 2.85 23.59 20.86
C GLU A 5 1.38 23.50 20.47
N ILE A 6 0.56 24.46 20.92
CA ILE A 6 -0.85 24.53 20.54
C ILE A 6 -0.98 24.75 19.04
N LEU A 7 -0.23 25.68 18.47
CA LEU A 7 -0.24 25.98 17.04
C LEU A 7 0.20 24.79 16.19
N ILE A 8 1.25 24.08 16.61
CA ILE A 8 1.73 22.89 15.92
C ILE A 8 0.66 21.81 15.92
N THR A 9 0.00 21.59 17.06
CA THR A 9 -1.06 20.60 17.20
C THR A 9 -2.24 20.92 16.30
N ILE A 10 -2.70 22.18 16.29
CA ILE A 10 -3.81 22.63 15.44
C ILE A 10 -3.45 22.49 13.96
N PHE A 11 -2.26 22.88 13.59
CA PHE A 11 -1.77 22.77 12.22
C PHE A 11 -1.75 21.31 11.74
N ALA A 12 -1.24 20.40 12.58
CA ALA A 12 -1.21 18.96 12.26
C ALA A 12 -2.62 18.40 12.05
N VAL A 13 -3.58 18.79 12.89
CA VAL A 13 -4.98 18.37 12.77
C VAL A 13 -5.60 18.88 11.46
N VAL A 14 -5.35 20.15 11.13
CA VAL A 14 -5.86 20.74 9.88
C VAL A 14 -5.27 20.04 8.67
N GLN A 15 -3.99 19.73 8.67
CA GLN A 15 -3.35 19.01 7.56
C GLN A 15 -3.92 17.60 7.39
N VAL A 16 -4.12 16.88 8.47
CA VAL A 16 -4.72 15.55 8.44
C VAL A 16 -6.16 15.63 7.91
N GLY A 17 -6.90 16.67 8.29
CA GLY A 17 -8.30 16.83 7.89
C GLY A 17 -8.51 17.31 6.45
N CYS A 18 -7.62 18.15 5.92
CA CYS A 18 -7.88 18.88 4.67
C CYS A 18 -6.87 18.63 3.56
N ALA A 19 -5.58 18.57 3.89
CA ALA A 19 -4.53 18.60 2.88
C ALA A 19 -3.83 17.27 2.68
N ASN A 20 -3.93 16.37 3.65
CA ASN A 20 -3.14 15.15 3.68
C ASN A 20 -3.95 13.89 3.42
N ARG A 21 -4.75 13.93 2.39
CA ARG A 21 -5.30 12.69 1.88
C ARG A 21 -4.22 12.00 1.09
N VAL A 22 -3.39 11.23 1.77
CA VAL A 22 -2.44 10.37 1.07
C VAL A 22 -3.25 9.39 0.23
N ASN A 23 -3.02 9.45 -1.07
CA ASN A 23 -3.56 8.43 -1.95
C ASN A 23 -2.63 7.24 -1.87
N ILE A 24 -3.02 6.24 -1.09
CA ILE A 24 -2.18 5.07 -0.82
C ILE A 24 -1.85 4.29 -2.11
N TYR A 25 -2.75 4.26 -3.06
CA TYR A 25 -2.51 3.57 -4.33
C TYR A 25 -1.43 4.27 -5.15
N ARG A 26 -1.51 5.59 -5.23
CA ARG A 26 -0.49 6.39 -5.89
C ARG A 26 0.86 6.28 -5.17
N ALA A 27 0.85 6.38 -3.86
CA ALA A 27 2.07 6.26 -3.06
C ALA A 27 2.75 4.91 -3.28
N ALA A 28 1.97 3.83 -3.29
CA ALA A 28 2.49 2.49 -3.56
C ALA A 28 2.99 2.34 -5.01
N ALA A 29 2.29 2.95 -5.98
CA ALA A 29 2.65 2.86 -7.39
C ALA A 29 3.88 3.71 -7.75
N THR A 30 4.15 4.78 -7.00
CA THR A 30 5.27 5.70 -7.28
C THR A 30 6.44 5.53 -6.32
N GLU A 31 6.45 4.44 -5.60
CA GLU A 31 7.55 4.08 -4.68
C GLU A 31 7.76 5.12 -3.56
N ASN A 32 6.70 5.78 -3.15
CA ASN A 32 6.76 6.80 -2.10
C ASN A 32 6.61 6.16 -0.72
N VAL A 33 7.72 5.62 -0.22
CA VAL A 33 7.77 4.91 1.07
C VAL A 33 7.29 5.80 2.22
N LYS A 34 7.67 7.07 2.20
CA LYS A 34 7.28 8.02 3.25
C LYS A 34 5.78 8.17 3.37
N GLU A 35 5.08 8.37 2.24
CA GLU A 35 3.63 8.50 2.24
C GLU A 35 2.93 7.20 2.65
N VAL A 36 3.46 6.05 2.23
CA VAL A 36 2.94 4.75 2.66
C VAL A 36 3.03 4.62 4.18
N LYS A 37 4.18 4.94 4.75
CA LYS A 37 4.37 4.90 6.20
C LYS A 37 3.44 5.86 6.93
N GLN A 38 3.25 7.08 6.40
CA GLN A 38 2.34 8.07 6.97
C GLN A 38 0.89 7.56 6.98
N TYR A 39 0.45 6.97 5.88
CA TYR A 39 -0.88 6.40 5.76
C TYR A 39 -1.13 5.33 6.83
N LEU A 40 -0.18 4.42 6.99
CA LEU A 40 -0.31 3.33 7.95
C LEU A 40 -0.20 3.84 9.40
N ALA A 41 0.70 4.79 9.67
CA ALA A 41 0.85 5.39 10.99
C ALA A 41 -0.40 6.15 11.44
N ALA A 42 -1.17 6.69 10.50
CA ALA A 42 -2.43 7.35 10.79
C ALA A 42 -3.57 6.38 11.11
N GLY A 43 -3.33 5.06 11.05
CA GLY A 43 -4.30 4.03 11.39
C GLY A 43 -5.26 3.66 10.26
N HIS A 44 -4.95 4.04 9.02
CA HIS A 44 -5.78 3.68 7.88
C HIS A 44 -5.61 2.21 7.50
N ASP A 45 -6.63 1.66 6.85
CA ASP A 45 -6.69 0.25 6.47
C ASP A 45 -5.65 -0.09 5.38
N VAL A 46 -4.76 -1.02 5.69
CA VAL A 46 -3.75 -1.51 4.75
C VAL A 46 -4.39 -2.26 3.56
N ASN A 47 -5.59 -2.79 3.76
CA ASN A 47 -6.31 -3.57 2.75
C ASN A 47 -7.45 -2.80 2.08
N LYS A 48 -7.42 -1.47 2.17
CA LYS A 48 -8.45 -0.65 1.54
C LYS A 48 -8.41 -0.87 0.02
N ASN A 49 -9.54 -1.31 -0.54
CA ASN A 49 -9.65 -1.55 -1.97
C ASN A 49 -10.31 -0.35 -2.68
N ASN A 50 -9.97 -0.19 -3.94
CA ASN A 50 -10.57 0.81 -4.82
C ASN A 50 -11.78 0.25 -5.57
N VAL A 51 -12.31 0.99 -6.54
CA VAL A 51 -13.51 0.62 -7.31
C VAL A 51 -13.35 -0.67 -8.13
N VAL A 52 -12.12 -1.09 -8.40
CA VAL A 52 -11.82 -2.35 -9.09
C VAL A 52 -11.26 -3.41 -8.14
N ASN A 53 -11.48 -3.23 -6.85
CA ASN A 53 -11.07 -4.15 -5.78
C ASN A 53 -9.55 -4.36 -5.69
N GLN A 54 -8.75 -3.41 -6.14
CA GLN A 54 -7.30 -3.46 -5.97
C GLN A 54 -6.90 -2.84 -4.64
N THR A 55 -5.97 -3.49 -3.95
CA THR A 55 -5.42 -3.06 -2.68
C THR A 55 -4.11 -2.31 -2.90
N PRO A 56 -3.57 -1.63 -1.87
CA PRO A 56 -2.23 -1.04 -1.97
C PRO A 56 -1.15 -2.06 -2.37
N LEU A 57 -1.29 -3.31 -1.93
CA LEU A 57 -0.33 -4.36 -2.28
C LEU A 57 -0.35 -4.68 -3.78
N HIS A 58 -1.51 -4.61 -4.42
CA HIS A 58 -1.60 -4.73 -5.88
C HIS A 58 -0.72 -3.68 -6.58
N TYR A 59 -0.83 -2.43 -6.15
CA TYR A 59 -0.07 -1.32 -6.75
C TYR A 59 1.44 -1.41 -6.47
N ALA A 60 1.81 -1.76 -5.24
CA ALA A 60 3.21 -1.95 -4.87
C ALA A 60 3.84 -3.10 -5.65
N SER A 61 3.07 -4.17 -5.88
CA SER A 61 3.53 -5.33 -6.65
C SER A 61 3.70 -4.99 -8.13
N ALA A 62 2.78 -4.22 -8.68
CA ALA A 62 2.88 -3.73 -10.06
C ALA A 62 4.10 -2.82 -10.26
N SER A 63 4.42 -1.98 -9.29
CA SER A 63 5.59 -1.11 -9.33
C SER A 63 6.89 -1.84 -9.04
N GLY A 64 6.82 -2.95 -8.31
CA GLY A 64 7.98 -3.77 -7.97
C GLY A 64 8.80 -3.25 -6.79
N ASP A 65 8.25 -2.36 -5.96
CA ASP A 65 8.95 -1.82 -4.80
C ASP A 65 8.92 -2.83 -3.64
N GLU A 66 10.04 -3.52 -3.44
CA GLU A 66 10.16 -4.55 -2.42
C GLU A 66 9.99 -3.99 -1.01
N GLU A 67 10.50 -2.79 -0.74
CA GLU A 67 10.38 -2.17 0.58
C GLU A 67 8.91 -1.90 0.94
N ILE A 68 8.14 -1.34 0.01
CA ILE A 68 6.72 -1.08 0.23
C ILE A 68 5.95 -2.39 0.39
N ILE A 69 6.27 -3.41 -0.41
CA ILE A 69 5.66 -4.74 -0.30
C ILE A 69 5.88 -5.29 1.11
N GLU A 70 7.11 -5.25 1.62
CA GLU A 70 7.43 -5.72 2.97
C GLU A 70 6.68 -4.93 4.05
N ILE A 71 6.60 -3.61 3.90
CA ILE A 71 5.89 -2.75 4.84
C ILE A 71 4.40 -3.11 4.89
N LEU A 72 3.78 -3.26 3.72
CA LEU A 72 2.35 -3.57 3.62
C LEU A 72 2.04 -4.95 4.21
N ILE A 73 2.84 -5.95 3.88
CA ILE A 73 2.67 -7.31 4.42
C ILE A 73 2.89 -7.31 5.93
N GLY A 74 3.89 -6.59 6.43
CA GLY A 74 4.15 -6.43 7.85
C GLY A 74 3.01 -5.78 8.61
N LYS A 75 2.17 -5.01 7.94
CA LYS A 75 0.97 -4.37 8.53
C LYS A 75 -0.31 -5.17 8.28
N GLY A 76 -0.21 -6.38 7.79
CA GLY A 76 -1.36 -7.27 7.63
C GLY A 76 -2.01 -7.25 6.26
N ALA A 77 -1.31 -6.82 5.21
CA ALA A 77 -1.85 -6.88 3.85
C ALA A 77 -2.20 -8.32 3.48
N VAL A 78 -3.36 -8.49 2.85
CA VAL A 78 -3.80 -9.79 2.34
C VAL A 78 -3.02 -10.10 1.07
N VAL A 79 -2.10 -11.07 1.14
CA VAL A 79 -1.16 -11.36 0.04
C VAL A 79 -1.85 -11.97 -1.19
N ASN A 80 -3.01 -12.56 -1.00
CA ASN A 80 -3.78 -13.21 -2.09
C ASN A 80 -5.10 -12.48 -2.37
N ALA A 81 -5.18 -11.18 -2.10
CA ALA A 81 -6.33 -10.38 -2.47
C ALA A 81 -6.54 -10.43 -3.98
N VAL A 82 -7.78 -10.59 -4.40
CA VAL A 82 -8.15 -10.75 -5.82
C VAL A 82 -8.91 -9.50 -6.25
N ASP A 83 -8.49 -8.89 -7.34
CA ASP A 83 -9.18 -7.73 -7.88
C ASP A 83 -10.37 -8.14 -8.77
N LYS A 84 -11.05 -7.13 -9.34
CA LYS A 84 -12.20 -7.33 -10.22
C LYS A 84 -11.90 -8.23 -11.43
N TYR A 85 -10.63 -8.27 -11.85
CA TYR A 85 -10.19 -9.04 -13.02
C TYR A 85 -9.64 -10.42 -12.67
N GLY A 86 -9.78 -10.83 -11.41
CA GLY A 86 -9.26 -12.11 -10.92
C GLY A 86 -7.76 -12.12 -10.69
N LYS A 87 -7.12 -10.94 -10.58
CA LYS A 87 -5.69 -10.81 -10.44
C LYS A 87 -5.26 -10.60 -8.98
N THR A 88 -4.22 -11.32 -8.57
CA THR A 88 -3.57 -11.17 -7.28
C THR A 88 -2.39 -10.19 -7.40
N PRO A 89 -1.83 -9.71 -6.28
CA PRO A 89 -0.58 -8.94 -6.34
C PRO A 89 0.53 -9.65 -7.12
N LEU A 90 0.66 -10.97 -6.96
CA LEU A 90 1.65 -11.75 -7.70
C LEU A 90 1.40 -11.72 -9.21
N ASP A 91 0.13 -11.82 -9.64
CA ASP A 91 -0.21 -11.68 -11.06
C ASP A 91 0.29 -10.35 -11.62
N LEU A 92 0.06 -9.26 -10.86
CA LEU A 92 0.47 -7.93 -11.33
C LEU A 92 1.99 -7.77 -11.37
N ALA A 93 2.71 -8.36 -10.42
CA ALA A 93 4.17 -8.37 -10.44
C ALA A 93 4.67 -9.09 -11.69
N ASN A 94 4.10 -10.26 -11.99
CA ASN A 94 4.48 -11.05 -13.19
C ASN A 94 4.14 -10.30 -14.48
N MET A 95 2.95 -9.72 -14.56
CA MET A 95 2.51 -8.98 -15.75
C MET A 95 3.39 -7.77 -16.05
N ASN A 96 3.99 -7.17 -15.04
CA ASN A 96 4.86 -6.01 -15.18
C ASN A 96 6.36 -6.36 -15.18
N GLY A 97 6.70 -7.65 -15.21
CA GLY A 97 8.09 -8.09 -15.24
C GLY A 97 8.87 -7.83 -13.94
N ARG A 98 8.17 -7.73 -12.82
CA ARG A 98 8.79 -7.44 -11.51
C ARG A 98 9.25 -8.75 -10.86
N THR A 99 10.34 -9.30 -11.35
CA THR A 99 10.84 -10.64 -10.97
C THR A 99 11.18 -10.74 -9.48
N GLU A 100 11.89 -9.76 -8.94
CA GLU A 100 12.29 -9.78 -7.53
C GLU A 100 11.08 -9.59 -6.60
N ALA A 101 10.16 -8.70 -6.98
CA ALA A 101 8.91 -8.53 -6.25
C ALA A 101 8.08 -9.80 -6.27
N ALA A 102 8.03 -10.50 -7.41
CA ALA A 102 7.32 -11.77 -7.53
C ALA A 102 7.92 -12.84 -6.60
N LYS A 103 9.23 -12.94 -6.55
CA LYS A 103 9.91 -13.85 -5.61
C LYS A 103 9.57 -13.54 -4.16
N LEU A 104 9.60 -12.25 -3.82
CA LEU A 104 9.28 -11.79 -2.46
C LEU A 104 7.84 -12.15 -2.10
N LEU A 105 6.90 -11.90 -3.00
CA LEU A 105 5.49 -12.23 -2.79
C LEU A 105 5.30 -13.74 -2.59
N ARG A 106 5.94 -14.58 -3.39
CA ARG A 106 5.87 -16.04 -3.24
C ARG A 106 6.44 -16.49 -1.90
N LYS A 107 7.50 -15.85 -1.43
CA LYS A 107 8.08 -16.12 -0.11
C LYS A 107 7.06 -15.89 1.00
N HIS A 108 6.16 -14.93 0.84
CA HIS A 108 5.08 -14.62 1.79
C HIS A 108 3.78 -15.39 1.50
N GLY A 109 3.81 -16.39 0.63
CA GLY A 109 2.66 -17.24 0.34
C GLY A 109 1.72 -16.73 -0.74
N SER A 110 2.11 -15.73 -1.50
CA SER A 110 1.31 -15.21 -2.60
C SER A 110 1.19 -16.22 -3.73
N LYS A 111 0.03 -16.26 -4.38
CA LYS A 111 -0.29 -17.14 -5.50
C LYS A 111 -0.86 -16.33 -6.66
N ILE A 112 -0.80 -16.88 -7.86
CA ILE A 112 -1.51 -16.30 -9.00
C ILE A 112 -3.01 -16.67 -8.89
N GLY A 113 -3.87 -15.88 -9.54
CA GLY A 113 -5.31 -16.09 -9.45
C GLY A 113 -5.75 -17.47 -9.88
N GLU A 114 -5.11 -18.06 -10.87
CA GLU A 114 -5.41 -19.40 -11.37
C GLU A 114 -5.13 -20.50 -10.34
N GLU A 115 -4.26 -20.25 -9.37
CA GLU A 115 -3.92 -21.21 -8.31
C GLU A 115 -4.91 -21.17 -7.14
N LEU A 116 -5.73 -20.13 -7.06
CA LEU A 116 -6.73 -19.96 -6.01
C LEU A 116 -8.09 -20.64 -6.41
#